data_cc7ece034a3da8cc74ab38ca51e8503d
#
_entry.id   cc7ece034a3da8cc74ab38ca51e8503d
#
_cell.length_a   1.000
_cell.length_b   1.000
_cell.length_c   1.000
_cell.angle_alpha   90.00
_cell.angle_beta   90.00
_cell.angle_gamma   90.00
#
_symmetry.space_group_name_H-M   'P 1'
#
loop_
_entity.id
_entity.type
_entity.pdbx_description
1 polymer ?
#
loop_
_entity_poly.entity_id
_entity_poly.type
_entity_poly.pdbx_seq_one_letter_code
_entity_poly.pdbx_strand_id
1 'polypeptide(L)'
;CDTRHEEGVMMTDEEIVEKVSSFPARMVILTGGEPSLWIDKALISRLREAGKQICIETNGTRPLPDGIDWVTCSPKENAPVVLERVDEIKVVYTGQDLSAYAEIPARYHFLQPCSCQNTKEVVDYILRHPRWRLSLQTHKLIDIQ
;
A
#
# COMPACT_ATOMS: atom_id res chain seq x y z
N CYS A 1 -7.79 9.89 -3.28
CA CYS A 1 -7.71 8.56 -3.88
C CYS A 1 -8.08 8.67 -5.35
N ASP A 2 -7.21 8.23 -6.24
CA ASP A 2 -7.41 8.37 -7.70
C ASP A 2 -8.07 7.13 -8.33
N THR A 3 -8.36 6.11 -7.52
CA THR A 3 -8.94 4.85 -7.99
C THR A 3 -10.45 5.00 -8.20
N ARG A 4 -10.91 4.74 -9.42
CA ARG A 4 -12.34 4.61 -9.72
C ARG A 4 -12.80 3.21 -9.29
N HIS A 5 -13.73 3.16 -8.33
CA HIS A 5 -14.22 1.88 -7.79
C HIS A 5 -15.43 1.31 -8.52
N GLU A 6 -15.92 2.01 -9.55
CA GLU A 6 -17.18 1.68 -10.22
C GLU A 6 -17.04 0.62 -11.32
N GLU A 7 -15.81 0.29 -11.72
CA GLU A 7 -15.53 -0.65 -12.81
C GLU A 7 -14.66 -1.81 -12.32
N GLY A 8 -15.22 -2.69 -11.51
CA GLY A 8 -14.57 -3.93 -11.06
C GLY A 8 -15.10 -5.15 -11.79
N VAL A 9 -14.23 -6.08 -12.15
CA VAL A 9 -14.61 -7.42 -12.64
C VAL A 9 -14.50 -8.38 -11.47
N MET A 10 -15.60 -9.08 -11.15
CA MET A 10 -15.56 -10.18 -10.19
C MET A 10 -14.81 -11.35 -10.81
N MET A 11 -13.82 -11.86 -10.09
CA MET A 11 -13.01 -13.01 -10.48
C MET A 11 -12.95 -14.00 -9.34
N THR A 12 -12.89 -15.29 -9.67
CA THR A 12 -12.60 -16.34 -8.68
C THR A 12 -11.11 -16.33 -8.32
N ASP A 13 -10.75 -16.96 -7.20
CA ASP A 13 -9.35 -17.10 -6.81
C ASP A 13 -8.52 -17.80 -7.89
N GLU A 14 -9.09 -18.82 -8.54
CA GLU A 14 -8.46 -19.56 -9.62
C GLU A 14 -8.13 -18.65 -10.82
N GLU A 15 -9.09 -17.82 -11.24
CA GLU A 15 -8.91 -16.88 -12.33
C GLU A 15 -7.87 -15.81 -12.00
N ILE A 16 -7.84 -15.33 -10.74
CA ILE A 16 -6.83 -14.39 -10.26
C ILE A 16 -5.45 -15.02 -10.33
N VAL A 17 -5.30 -16.25 -9.79
CA VAL A 17 -4.02 -16.96 -9.75
C VAL A 17 -3.53 -17.29 -11.16
N GLU A 18 -4.40 -17.74 -12.04
CA GLU A 18 -4.06 -18.02 -13.46
C GLU A 18 -3.56 -16.75 -14.14
N LYS A 19 -4.32 -15.65 -14.02
CA LYS A 19 -3.96 -14.37 -14.62
C LYS A 19 -2.63 -13.83 -14.11
N VAL A 20 -2.40 -13.87 -12.80
CA VAL A 20 -1.15 -13.43 -12.17
C VAL A 20 0.02 -14.34 -12.59
N SER A 21 -0.21 -15.66 -12.75
CA SER A 21 0.81 -16.62 -13.14
C SER A 21 1.23 -16.47 -14.59
N SER A 22 0.42 -15.88 -15.45
CA SER A 22 0.79 -15.58 -16.83
C SER A 22 1.91 -14.52 -16.95
N PHE A 23 2.18 -13.77 -15.88
CA PHE A 23 3.27 -12.79 -15.83
C PHE A 23 4.52 -13.40 -15.19
N PRO A 24 5.73 -13.13 -15.74
CA PRO A 24 6.98 -13.64 -15.19
C PRO A 24 7.38 -12.98 -13.86
N ALA A 25 6.72 -11.88 -13.47
CA ALA A 25 6.97 -11.18 -12.22
C ALA A 25 6.69 -12.08 -11.02
N ARG A 26 7.63 -12.13 -10.08
CA ARG A 26 7.48 -12.90 -8.84
C ARG A 26 6.67 -12.14 -7.79
N MET A 27 6.74 -10.82 -7.80
CA MET A 27 6.04 -9.97 -6.83
C MET A 27 4.62 -9.66 -7.34
N VAL A 28 3.65 -9.82 -6.45
CA VAL A 28 2.26 -9.42 -6.62
C VAL A 28 1.95 -8.35 -5.57
N ILE A 29 1.38 -7.23 -5.99
CA ILE A 29 0.94 -6.18 -5.09
C ILE A 29 -0.58 -6.16 -5.08
N LEU A 30 -1.16 -6.49 -3.95
CA LEU A 30 -2.60 -6.39 -3.71
C LEU A 30 -2.93 -4.94 -3.35
N THR A 31 -3.67 -4.28 -4.23
CA THR A 31 -4.00 -2.86 -4.12
C THR A 31 -5.37 -2.57 -4.74
N GLY A 32 -5.73 -1.30 -4.86
CA GLY A 32 -7.01 -0.86 -5.43
C GLY A 32 -8.13 -0.91 -4.39
N GLY A 33 -8.97 0.11 -4.28
CA GLY A 33 -9.93 0.22 -3.19
C GLY A 33 -9.29 -0.03 -1.81
N GLU A 34 -9.84 -0.96 -1.06
CA GLU A 34 -9.24 -1.50 0.16
C GLU A 34 -9.17 -3.03 0.04
N PRO A 35 -7.99 -3.62 -0.23
CA PRO A 35 -7.87 -5.04 -0.50
C PRO A 35 -8.21 -5.92 0.71
N SER A 36 -8.04 -5.45 1.94
CA SER A 36 -8.39 -6.21 3.14
C SER A 36 -9.88 -6.55 3.27
N LEU A 37 -10.74 -5.97 2.43
CA LEU A 37 -12.16 -6.31 2.37
C LEU A 37 -12.43 -7.65 1.67
N TRP A 38 -11.53 -8.07 0.78
CA TRP A 38 -11.78 -9.15 -0.18
C TRP A 38 -10.80 -10.30 -0.09
N ILE A 39 -9.58 -10.05 0.38
CA ILE A 39 -8.55 -11.09 0.50
C ILE A 39 -8.82 -11.98 1.70
N ASP A 40 -8.56 -13.25 1.51
CA ASP A 40 -8.62 -14.26 2.57
C ASP A 40 -7.38 -15.16 2.55
N LYS A 41 -7.31 -16.08 3.51
CA LYS A 41 -6.21 -17.04 3.64
C LYS A 41 -6.14 -17.98 2.44
N ALA A 42 -7.26 -18.30 1.78
CA ALA A 42 -7.29 -19.23 0.66
C ALA A 42 -6.59 -18.60 -0.55
N LEU A 43 -6.96 -17.38 -0.93
CA LEU A 43 -6.30 -16.65 -2.02
C LEU A 43 -4.80 -16.47 -1.76
N ILE A 44 -4.42 -16.07 -0.53
CA ILE A 44 -3.00 -15.89 -0.17
C ILE A 44 -2.22 -17.21 -0.32
N SER A 45 -2.78 -18.33 0.15
CA SER A 45 -2.14 -19.65 0.02
C SER A 45 -1.93 -20.04 -1.43
N ARG A 46 -2.94 -19.88 -2.29
CA ARG A 46 -2.87 -20.20 -3.72
C ARG A 46 -1.82 -19.35 -4.46
N LEU A 47 -1.73 -18.07 -4.17
CA LEU A 47 -0.71 -17.19 -4.74
C LEU A 47 0.70 -17.63 -4.31
N ARG A 48 0.88 -18.04 -3.06
CA ARG A 48 2.15 -18.57 -2.56
C ARG A 48 2.52 -19.91 -3.20
N GLU A 49 1.57 -20.81 -3.35
CA GLU A 49 1.75 -22.09 -4.08
C GLU A 49 2.16 -21.86 -5.54
N ALA A 50 1.64 -20.78 -6.17
CA ALA A 50 2.08 -20.34 -7.50
C ALA A 50 3.46 -19.64 -7.51
N GLY A 51 4.19 -19.64 -6.38
CA GLY A 51 5.54 -19.10 -6.25
C GLY A 51 5.61 -17.57 -6.19
N LYS A 52 4.50 -16.91 -5.88
CA LYS A 52 4.45 -15.44 -5.81
C LYS A 52 4.84 -14.94 -4.42
N GLN A 53 5.55 -13.83 -4.40
CA GLN A 53 5.80 -12.98 -3.23
C GLN A 53 4.67 -11.97 -3.12
N ILE A 54 4.03 -11.87 -1.98
CA ILE A 54 2.79 -11.11 -1.79
C ILE A 54 3.07 -9.84 -1.00
N CYS A 55 2.81 -8.70 -1.61
CA CYS A 55 2.82 -7.39 -0.99
C CYS A 55 1.39 -6.83 -0.96
N ILE A 56 1.08 -5.99 0.01
CA ILE A 56 -0.23 -5.35 0.12
C ILE A 56 -0.08 -3.85 0.38
N GLU A 57 -0.94 -3.05 -0.25
CA GLU A 57 -1.19 -1.65 0.11
C GLU A 57 -2.59 -1.52 0.72
N THR A 58 -2.68 -1.19 2.00
CA THR A 58 -3.94 -1.13 2.76
C THR A 58 -4.05 0.16 3.58
N ASN A 59 -5.25 0.55 3.95
CA ASN A 59 -5.45 1.65 4.92
C ASN A 59 -5.22 1.22 6.37
N GLY A 60 -5.07 -0.08 6.64
CA GLY A 60 -4.77 -0.63 7.96
C GLY A 60 -5.94 -0.75 8.92
N THR A 61 -7.17 -0.49 8.48
CA THR A 61 -8.35 -0.51 9.36
C THR A 61 -8.91 -1.91 9.65
N ARG A 62 -8.35 -2.95 9.02
CA ARG A 62 -8.75 -4.34 9.20
C ARG A 62 -7.56 -5.25 9.38
N PRO A 63 -7.68 -6.36 10.13
CA PRO A 63 -6.64 -7.36 10.21
C PRO A 63 -6.41 -8.00 8.83
N LEU A 64 -5.19 -8.50 8.63
CA LEU A 64 -4.79 -9.16 7.39
C LEU A 64 -4.62 -10.66 7.63
N PRO A 65 -4.87 -11.51 6.63
CA PRO A 65 -4.55 -12.93 6.70
C PRO A 65 -3.03 -13.15 6.76
N ASP A 66 -2.63 -14.28 7.33
CA ASP A 66 -1.23 -14.72 7.32
C ASP A 66 -0.71 -14.96 5.90
N GLY A 67 0.62 -14.84 5.74
CA GLY A 67 1.30 -15.20 4.49
C GLY A 67 1.58 -14.02 3.57
N ILE A 68 1.35 -12.79 4.01
CA ILE A 68 1.75 -11.57 3.31
C ILE A 68 3.20 -11.26 3.66
N ASP A 69 4.04 -11.05 2.63
CA ASP A 69 5.49 -10.85 2.79
C ASP A 69 5.85 -9.39 3.10
N TRP A 70 5.05 -8.43 2.61
CA TRP A 70 5.27 -7.01 2.83
C TRP A 70 3.95 -6.25 2.99
N VAL A 71 3.86 -5.47 4.07
CA VAL A 71 2.67 -4.66 4.39
C VAL A 71 3.01 -3.19 4.33
N THR A 72 2.47 -2.50 3.33
CA THR A 72 2.45 -1.04 3.23
C THR A 72 1.11 -0.53 3.76
N CYS A 73 1.14 0.19 4.86
CA CYS A 73 -0.04 0.83 5.44
C CYS A 73 -0.10 2.31 5.04
N SER A 74 -1.19 2.71 4.44
CA SER A 74 -1.53 4.11 4.14
C SER A 74 -2.64 4.60 5.06
N PRO A 75 -2.35 4.99 6.31
CA PRO A 75 -3.36 5.39 7.28
C PRO A 75 -4.24 6.53 6.75
N LYS A 76 -5.51 6.49 7.08
CA LYS A 76 -6.45 7.56 6.76
C LYS A 76 -6.70 8.41 8.01
N GLU A 77 -6.96 9.68 7.79
CA GLU A 77 -7.34 10.59 8.86
C GLU A 77 -8.57 10.06 9.61
N ASN A 78 -8.52 10.11 10.94
CA ASN A 78 -9.59 9.65 11.83
C ASN A 78 -9.94 8.14 11.73
N ALA A 79 -9.05 7.32 11.18
CA ALA A 79 -9.24 5.87 11.10
C ALA A 79 -8.11 5.14 11.86
N PRO A 80 -8.41 4.27 12.84
CA PRO A 80 -7.39 3.57 13.59
C PRO A 80 -6.69 2.53 12.72
N VAL A 81 -5.38 2.39 12.90
CA VAL A 81 -4.61 1.28 12.36
C VAL A 81 -4.66 0.13 13.37
N VAL A 82 -5.17 -1.03 12.93
CA VAL A 82 -5.34 -2.23 13.78
C VAL A 82 -4.35 -3.34 13.43
N LEU A 83 -3.40 -3.08 12.55
CA LEU A 83 -2.42 -4.06 12.10
C LEU A 83 -1.37 -4.32 13.17
N GLU A 84 -1.10 -5.61 13.45
CA GLU A 84 -0.03 -6.03 14.36
C GLU A 84 1.36 -5.87 13.76
N ARG A 85 1.46 -5.95 12.42
CA ARG A 85 2.70 -5.80 11.66
C ARG A 85 2.52 -4.84 10.50
N VAL A 86 3.42 -3.88 10.42
CA VAL A 86 3.55 -2.93 9.31
C VAL A 86 5.01 -2.84 8.92
N ASP A 87 5.33 -3.10 7.65
CA ASP A 87 6.70 -2.95 7.15
C ASP A 87 6.96 -1.50 6.72
N GLU A 88 5.92 -0.85 6.17
CA GLU A 88 6.01 0.51 5.65
C GLU A 88 4.76 1.33 5.98
N ILE A 89 4.96 2.50 6.57
CA ILE A 89 3.92 3.55 6.67
C ILE A 89 4.12 4.51 5.50
N LYS A 90 3.08 4.76 4.73
CA LYS A 90 3.08 5.69 3.60
C LYS A 90 1.95 6.70 3.76
N VAL A 91 2.30 7.95 4.07
CA VAL A 91 1.35 9.03 4.31
C VAL A 91 1.36 10.04 3.18
N VAL A 92 0.20 10.35 2.62
CA VAL A 92 0.05 11.49 1.70
C VAL A 92 0.11 12.77 2.52
N TYR A 93 1.07 13.64 2.21
CA TYR A 93 1.29 14.87 2.94
C TYR A 93 0.40 16.00 2.40
N THR A 94 -0.38 16.58 3.28
CA THR A 94 -1.29 17.70 2.99
C THR A 94 -1.06 18.88 3.95
N GLY A 95 0.07 18.86 4.70
CA GLY A 95 0.36 19.84 5.74
C GLY A 95 -0.15 19.45 7.13
N GLN A 96 -0.72 18.27 7.29
CA GLN A 96 -1.25 17.76 8.56
C GLN A 96 -0.14 17.47 9.58
N ASP A 97 -0.51 17.36 10.86
CA ASP A 97 0.37 16.84 11.91
C ASP A 97 0.70 15.35 11.65
N LEU A 98 1.98 15.05 11.68
CA LEU A 98 2.49 13.69 11.42
C LEU A 98 2.88 12.93 12.69
N SER A 99 2.70 13.52 13.87
CA SER A 99 3.13 12.94 15.15
C SER A 99 2.51 11.57 15.37
N ALA A 100 1.20 11.43 15.19
CA ALA A 100 0.50 10.16 15.36
C ALA A 100 0.96 9.08 14.38
N TYR A 101 1.28 9.45 13.14
CA TYR A 101 1.77 8.51 12.13
C TYR A 101 3.21 8.08 12.40
N ALA A 102 4.02 8.97 12.97
CA ALA A 102 5.40 8.65 13.35
C ALA A 102 5.48 7.64 14.50
N GLU A 103 4.46 7.56 15.36
CA GLU A 103 4.40 6.62 16.48
C GLU A 103 3.98 5.20 16.05
N ILE A 104 3.40 5.02 14.86
CA ILE A 104 3.03 3.67 14.37
C ILE A 104 4.30 2.85 14.14
N PRO A 105 4.46 1.68 14.78
CA PRO A 105 5.63 0.84 14.62
C PRO A 105 5.73 0.33 13.17
N ALA A 106 6.79 0.74 12.46
CA ALA A 106 7.07 0.29 11.11
C ALA A 106 8.57 0.34 10.84
N ARG A 107 9.02 -0.49 9.91
CA ARG A 107 10.42 -0.49 9.48
C ARG A 107 10.79 0.77 8.70
N TYR A 108 9.85 1.30 7.91
CA TYR A 108 10.05 2.51 7.11
C TYR A 108 8.84 3.44 7.20
N HIS A 109 9.12 4.74 7.16
CA HIS A 109 8.11 5.78 7.10
C HIS A 109 8.32 6.63 5.85
N PHE A 110 7.29 6.73 5.02
CA PHE A 110 7.33 7.48 3.77
C PHE A 110 6.30 8.60 3.76
N LEU A 111 6.72 9.75 3.23
CA LEU A 111 5.83 10.84 2.87
C LEU A 111 5.70 10.92 1.36
N GLN A 112 4.47 11.00 0.89
CA GLN A 112 4.13 11.11 -0.51
C GLN A 112 3.52 12.49 -0.77
N PRO A 113 4.05 13.25 -1.75
CA PRO A 113 3.42 14.48 -2.19
C PRO A 113 1.99 14.22 -2.71
N CYS A 114 1.06 15.12 -2.36
CA CYS A 114 -0.30 15.05 -2.87
C CYS A 114 -0.31 15.34 -4.37
N SER A 115 -0.58 14.34 -5.18
CA SER A 115 -0.60 14.44 -6.65
C SER A 115 0.62 15.17 -7.26
N CYS A 116 1.78 15.00 -6.65
CA CYS A 116 3.06 15.67 -7.03
C CYS A 116 3.05 17.22 -6.92
N GLN A 117 2.02 17.84 -6.35
CA GLN A 117 1.87 19.30 -6.32
C GLN A 117 2.72 19.99 -5.24
N ASN A 118 2.95 19.32 -4.11
CA ASN A 118 3.68 19.86 -2.97
C ASN A 118 5.02 19.15 -2.68
N THR A 119 5.68 18.67 -3.72
CA THR A 119 6.93 17.88 -3.60
C THR A 119 8.01 18.65 -2.83
N LYS A 120 8.16 19.96 -3.09
CA LYS A 120 9.15 20.79 -2.40
C LYS A 120 8.90 20.82 -0.89
N GLU A 121 7.65 21.01 -0.48
CA GLU A 121 7.26 21.07 0.95
C GLU A 121 7.56 19.73 1.64
N VAL A 122 7.25 18.61 0.97
CA VAL A 122 7.55 17.27 1.47
C VAL A 122 9.06 17.07 1.65
N VAL A 123 9.86 17.47 0.67
CA VAL A 123 11.33 17.39 0.75
C VAL A 123 11.85 18.27 1.89
N ASP A 124 11.39 19.52 2.01
CA ASP A 124 11.79 20.44 3.07
C ASP A 124 11.40 19.89 4.47
N TYR A 125 10.27 19.18 4.58
CA TYR A 125 9.89 18.50 5.81
C TYR A 125 10.83 17.32 6.13
N ILE A 126 11.10 16.44 5.15
CA ILE A 126 11.95 15.25 5.31
C ILE A 126 13.37 15.66 5.74
N LEU A 127 13.93 16.72 5.16
CA LEU A 127 15.27 17.21 5.52
C LEU A 127 15.37 17.62 7.01
N ARG A 128 14.28 18.04 7.61
CA ARG A 128 14.19 18.37 9.06
C ARG A 128 13.78 17.18 9.94
N HIS A 129 13.24 16.13 9.33
CA HIS A 129 12.72 14.94 10.03
C HIS A 129 13.22 13.66 9.35
N PRO A 130 14.49 13.26 9.55
CA PRO A 130 15.19 12.22 8.78
C PRO A 130 14.64 10.80 8.99
N ARG A 131 13.67 10.60 9.88
CA ARG A 131 12.92 9.34 10.00
C ARG A 131 12.07 9.11 8.75
N TRP A 132 11.58 10.18 8.12
CA TRP A 132 10.75 10.12 6.93
C TRP A 132 11.58 10.03 5.66
N ARG A 133 11.06 9.33 4.67
CA ARG A 133 11.64 9.17 3.33
C ARG A 133 10.65 9.68 2.29
N LEU A 134 11.15 10.07 1.14
CA LEU A 134 10.30 10.49 0.03
C LEU A 134 9.72 9.27 -0.70
N SER A 135 8.40 9.26 -0.90
CA SER A 135 7.70 8.38 -1.82
C SER A 135 7.16 9.18 -2.99
N LEU A 136 7.42 8.75 -4.22
CA LEU A 136 6.92 9.42 -5.41
C LEU A 136 5.91 8.52 -6.15
N GLN A 137 4.88 9.13 -6.71
CA GLN A 137 3.99 8.48 -7.66
C GLN A 137 4.69 8.42 -9.02
N THR A 138 5.63 7.48 -9.17
CA THR A 138 6.53 7.40 -10.32
C THR A 138 5.77 7.25 -11.64
N HIS A 139 4.65 6.50 -11.63
CA HIS A 139 3.78 6.37 -12.80
C HIS A 139 3.29 7.72 -13.32
N LYS A 140 2.97 8.68 -12.43
CA LYS A 140 2.57 10.04 -12.84
C LYS A 140 3.73 10.87 -13.41
N LEU A 141 4.96 10.58 -12.99
CA LEU A 141 6.15 11.29 -13.46
C LEU A 141 6.60 10.84 -14.84
N ILE A 142 6.29 9.60 -15.22
CA ILE A 142 6.68 9.00 -16.50
C ILE A 142 5.47 8.73 -17.41
N ASP A 143 4.31 9.30 -17.05
CA ASP A 143 3.06 9.27 -17.81
C ASP A 143 2.61 7.86 -18.24
N ILE A 144 2.68 6.90 -17.30
CA ILE A 144 2.10 5.56 -17.45
C ILE A 144 0.99 5.33 -16.43
N GLN A 145 -0.01 4.53 -16.81
CA GLN A 145 -1.12 4.13 -15.92
C GLN A 145 -0.85 2.77 -15.27
#